data_f848394a5b687e8dee4839ae93412595
#
_entry.id   f848394a5b687e8dee4839ae93412595
#
_cell.length_a   1.000
_cell.length_b   1.000
_cell.length_c   1.000
_cell.angle_alpha   90.00
_cell.angle_beta   90.00
_cell.angle_gamma   90.00
#
_symmetry.space_group_name_H-M   'P 1'
#
loop_
_entity.id
_entity.type
_entity.pdbx_description
1 polymer ?
#
loop_
_entity_poly.entity_id
_entity_poly.type
_entity_poly.pdbx_seq_one_letter_code
_entity_poly.pdbx_strand_id
1 'polypeptide(L)'
;MAGGSRFQQKQQKRRQNGVLNIAIAIVLLAVLVVAYQVFFTSDTTEQASSQDKKVSQETKKENKAEKKKEKEEQAKIDEQKKKEEEEKKKAEEEKQKAEEEAKANEKVPAEKTQPKATDAYTKPSWKPIGTTQGATPAMTFQQGSADWNEMKQAISSAIEVPVEQLIIHRIGNNGKQKAYGNVQDKQSGKRYYVNIDWVENEGWKPVLVQTLN
;
A
#
# COMPACT_ATOMS: atom_id res chain seq x y z
N MET A 1 19.85 32.16 21.41
CA MET A 1 19.58 32.44 19.99
C MET A 1 19.98 31.23 19.17
N ALA A 2 19.03 30.51 18.60
CA ALA A 2 19.21 29.70 17.38
C ALA A 2 17.83 29.18 16.95
N GLY A 3 17.15 29.98 16.13
CA GLY A 3 15.89 29.61 15.51
C GLY A 3 16.15 28.75 14.27
N GLY A 4 16.03 27.45 14.38
CA GLY A 4 16.06 26.53 13.24
C GLY A 4 14.72 26.56 12.50
N SER A 5 14.71 27.19 11.34
CA SER A 5 13.55 27.43 10.50
C SER A 5 12.88 26.12 10.04
N ARG A 6 11.59 25.99 10.27
CA ARG A 6 10.71 24.89 9.80
C ARG A 6 10.70 24.73 8.26
N PHE A 7 11.30 25.67 7.55
CA PHE A 7 11.44 25.64 6.09
C PHE A 7 12.53 24.66 5.60
N GLN A 8 13.56 24.40 6.39
CA GLN A 8 14.64 23.48 5.99
C GLN A 8 14.25 22.01 6.06
N GLN A 9 13.34 21.61 6.96
CA GLN A 9 12.87 20.21 7.03
C GLN A 9 11.99 19.78 5.85
N LYS A 10 11.23 20.72 5.24
CA LYS A 10 10.41 20.43 4.06
C LYS A 10 11.24 20.26 2.78
N GLN A 11 12.39 20.93 2.68
CA GLN A 11 13.28 20.79 1.53
C GLN A 11 14.08 19.48 1.55
N GLN A 12 14.39 18.96 2.74
CA GLN A 12 15.15 17.72 2.89
C GLN A 12 14.35 16.47 2.45
N LYS A 13 13.05 16.41 2.76
CA LYS A 13 12.17 15.32 2.31
C LYS A 13 11.93 15.31 0.79
N ARG A 14 11.86 16.47 0.14
CA ARG A 14 11.73 16.56 -1.32
C ARG A 14 13.00 16.11 -2.06
N ARG A 15 14.18 16.32 -1.48
CA ARG A 15 15.46 15.88 -2.04
C ARG A 15 15.67 14.37 -1.92
N GLN A 16 15.21 13.74 -0.83
CA GLN A 16 15.33 12.29 -0.65
C GLN A 16 14.47 11.51 -1.66
N ASN A 17 13.25 11.95 -1.95
CA ASN A 17 12.40 11.29 -2.95
C ASN A 17 12.93 11.52 -4.38
N GLY A 18 13.55 12.67 -4.66
CA GLY A 18 14.20 12.94 -5.94
C GLY A 18 15.42 12.05 -6.19
N VAL A 19 16.26 11.84 -5.17
CA VAL A 19 17.44 10.98 -5.26
C VAL A 19 17.05 9.50 -5.44
N LEU A 20 15.99 9.05 -4.76
CA LEU A 20 15.47 7.69 -4.90
C LEU A 20 14.92 7.43 -6.32
N ASN A 21 14.18 8.39 -6.88
CA ASN A 21 13.66 8.28 -8.24
C ASN A 21 14.76 8.30 -9.31
N ILE A 22 15.83 9.08 -9.09
CA ILE A 22 17.01 9.09 -9.97
C ILE A 22 17.75 7.75 -9.90
N ALA A 23 17.91 7.18 -8.71
CA ALA A 23 18.55 5.87 -8.53
C ALA A 23 17.79 4.76 -9.25
N ILE A 24 16.45 4.75 -9.17
CA ILE A 24 15.59 3.79 -9.88
C ILE A 24 15.72 3.97 -11.41
N ALA A 25 15.75 5.21 -11.90
CA ALA A 25 15.91 5.48 -13.33
C ALA A 25 17.27 5.01 -13.86
N ILE A 26 18.34 5.14 -13.09
CA ILE A 26 19.69 4.65 -13.45
C ILE A 26 19.73 3.12 -13.52
N VAL A 27 19.07 2.42 -12.58
CA VAL A 27 18.99 0.96 -12.59
C VAL A 27 18.21 0.46 -13.80
N LEU A 28 17.09 1.09 -14.14
CA LEU A 28 16.31 0.76 -15.34
C LEU A 28 17.09 0.99 -16.63
N LEU A 29 17.86 2.08 -16.73
CA LEU A 29 18.73 2.32 -17.87
C LEU A 29 19.85 1.26 -17.98
N ALA A 30 20.45 0.86 -16.87
CA ALA A 30 21.47 -0.20 -16.86
C ALA A 30 20.90 -1.55 -17.33
N VAL A 31 19.70 -1.90 -16.91
CA VAL A 31 19.01 -3.12 -17.36
C VAL A 31 18.71 -3.06 -18.86
N LEU A 32 18.26 -1.92 -19.38
CA LEU A 32 18.02 -1.73 -20.81
C LEU A 32 19.30 -1.84 -21.65
N VAL A 33 20.42 -1.31 -21.16
CA VAL A 33 21.73 -1.42 -21.85
C VAL A 33 22.22 -2.87 -21.90
N VAL A 34 22.07 -3.61 -20.80
CA VAL A 34 22.43 -5.04 -20.75
C VAL A 34 21.53 -5.86 -21.69
N ALA A 35 20.22 -5.61 -21.67
CA ALA A 35 19.29 -6.26 -22.59
C ALA A 35 19.63 -5.95 -24.06
N TYR A 36 19.98 -4.70 -24.38
CA TYR A 36 20.40 -4.29 -25.71
C TYR A 36 21.69 -5.00 -26.15
N GLN A 37 22.68 -5.11 -25.26
CA GLN A 37 23.95 -5.83 -25.55
C GLN A 37 23.73 -7.31 -25.78
N VAL A 38 22.86 -7.98 -25.01
CA VAL A 38 22.58 -9.42 -25.18
C VAL A 38 21.78 -9.68 -26.45
N PHE A 39 20.86 -8.78 -26.83
CA PHE A 39 20.02 -9.01 -28.02
C PHE A 39 20.62 -8.53 -29.35
N PHE A 40 21.52 -7.51 -29.34
CA PHE A 40 22.01 -6.90 -30.56
C PHE A 40 23.49 -7.17 -30.84
N THR A 41 24.23 -7.84 -29.96
CA THR A 41 25.69 -8.11 -30.17
C THR A 41 26.01 -9.59 -30.43
N SER A 42 25.03 -10.39 -30.83
CA SER A 42 25.27 -11.78 -31.27
C SER A 42 25.16 -11.88 -32.78
N ASP A 43 25.96 -11.11 -33.48
CA ASP A 43 26.34 -11.42 -34.86
C ASP A 43 27.53 -10.55 -35.26
N THR A 44 28.70 -11.14 -35.36
CA THR A 44 29.73 -10.93 -36.35
C THR A 44 31.03 -11.59 -35.91
N THR A 45 31.31 -12.77 -36.43
CA THR A 45 32.69 -13.12 -36.78
C THR A 45 32.67 -13.92 -38.06
N GLU A 46 32.91 -13.23 -39.14
CA GLU A 46 33.36 -13.83 -40.39
C GLU A 46 34.78 -14.38 -40.21
N GLN A 47 35.02 -15.55 -40.75
CA GLN A 47 36.28 -15.75 -41.50
C GLN A 47 36.14 -16.86 -42.54
N ALA A 48 36.48 -16.43 -43.73
CA ALA A 48 36.48 -17.16 -44.98
C ALA A 48 37.54 -18.27 -45.03
N SER A 49 37.30 -19.33 -45.77
CA SER A 49 38.15 -19.81 -46.86
C SER A 49 37.68 -21.13 -47.46
N SER A 50 37.30 -21.05 -48.73
CA SER A 50 37.67 -21.91 -49.89
C SER A 50 37.34 -23.41 -49.96
N GLN A 51 36.54 -23.68 -50.97
CA GLN A 51 36.64 -24.69 -52.03
C GLN A 51 36.14 -26.13 -51.84
N ASP A 52 35.15 -26.38 -52.63
CA ASP A 52 34.93 -27.30 -53.74
C ASP A 52 34.28 -28.68 -53.53
N LYS A 53 33.10 -28.76 -54.23
CA LYS A 53 32.52 -29.95 -54.87
C LYS A 53 32.26 -31.25 -54.11
N LYS A 54 30.98 -31.55 -53.86
CA LYS A 54 30.20 -32.63 -54.49
C LYS A 54 28.77 -32.74 -53.92
N VAL A 55 27.84 -32.28 -54.71
CA VAL A 55 26.67 -32.96 -55.31
C VAL A 55 25.89 -33.97 -54.45
N SER A 56 24.59 -33.54 -54.20
CA SER A 56 23.38 -34.35 -54.15
C SER A 56 23.26 -35.48 -53.12
N GLN A 57 22.43 -35.22 -52.13
CA GLN A 57 21.40 -36.10 -51.54
C GLN A 57 21.17 -35.90 -50.04
N GLU A 58 21.02 -34.67 -49.57
CA GLU A 58 20.62 -34.46 -48.17
C GLU A 58 19.57 -33.35 -47.93
N THR A 59 18.87 -32.91 -48.96
CA THR A 59 17.94 -31.78 -48.91
C THR A 59 16.57 -32.10 -48.33
N LYS A 60 16.32 -33.25 -47.71
CA LYS A 60 15.02 -33.57 -47.08
C LYS A 60 15.04 -33.78 -45.57
N LYS A 61 16.18 -33.77 -44.91
CA LYS A 61 16.27 -33.90 -43.44
C LYS A 61 16.51 -32.56 -42.71
N GLU A 62 17.18 -31.61 -43.35
CA GLU A 62 17.45 -30.28 -42.73
C GLU A 62 16.22 -29.41 -42.60
N ASN A 63 15.34 -29.36 -43.60
CA ASN A 63 14.10 -28.57 -43.56
C ASN A 63 13.07 -29.00 -42.47
N LYS A 64 13.22 -30.20 -41.89
CA LYS A 64 12.34 -30.68 -40.82
C LYS A 64 12.90 -30.36 -39.42
N ALA A 65 14.20 -30.16 -39.30
CA ALA A 65 14.89 -29.80 -38.06
C ALA A 65 14.84 -28.28 -37.82
N GLU A 66 15.01 -27.47 -38.87
CA GLU A 66 14.86 -26.01 -38.77
C GLU A 66 13.44 -25.58 -38.42
N LYS A 67 12.42 -26.13 -39.09
CA LYS A 67 11.01 -25.83 -38.78
C LYS A 67 10.58 -26.27 -37.38
N LYS A 68 11.29 -27.23 -36.76
CA LYS A 68 11.02 -27.65 -35.38
C LYS A 68 11.71 -26.74 -34.37
N LYS A 69 12.89 -26.21 -34.70
CA LYS A 69 13.61 -25.21 -33.87
C LYS A 69 12.92 -23.86 -33.88
N GLU A 70 12.50 -23.36 -35.05
CA GLU A 70 11.72 -22.10 -35.12
C GLU A 70 10.41 -22.17 -34.35
N LYS A 71 9.70 -23.31 -34.39
CA LYS A 71 8.45 -23.47 -33.63
C LYS A 71 8.65 -23.58 -32.13
N GLU A 72 9.78 -24.10 -31.69
CA GLU A 72 10.14 -24.19 -30.27
C GLU A 72 10.64 -22.85 -29.71
N GLU A 73 11.33 -22.08 -30.55
CA GLU A 73 11.80 -20.73 -30.20
C GLU A 73 10.65 -19.72 -30.16
N GLN A 74 9.71 -19.79 -31.12
CA GLN A 74 8.49 -18.98 -31.13
C GLN A 74 7.61 -19.29 -29.92
N ALA A 75 7.47 -20.55 -29.52
CA ALA A 75 6.71 -20.94 -28.35
C ALA A 75 7.33 -20.42 -27.02
N LYS A 76 8.65 -20.35 -26.94
CA LYS A 76 9.37 -19.78 -25.80
C LYS A 76 9.22 -18.26 -25.73
N ILE A 77 9.24 -17.58 -26.87
CA ILE A 77 9.05 -16.12 -26.96
C ILE A 77 7.60 -15.75 -26.56
N ASP A 78 6.62 -16.53 -27.02
CA ASP A 78 5.21 -16.29 -26.67
C ASP A 78 4.92 -16.55 -25.19
N GLU A 79 5.56 -17.58 -24.61
CA GLU A 79 5.45 -17.86 -23.17
C GLU A 79 6.14 -16.80 -22.31
N GLN A 80 7.29 -16.28 -22.75
CA GLN A 80 7.97 -15.18 -22.07
C GLN A 80 7.17 -13.88 -22.15
N LYS A 81 6.63 -13.54 -23.31
CA LYS A 81 5.76 -12.36 -23.48
C LYS A 81 4.50 -12.44 -22.61
N LYS A 82 3.91 -13.63 -22.51
CA LYS A 82 2.72 -13.83 -21.67
C LYS A 82 3.02 -13.71 -20.19
N LYS A 83 4.20 -14.19 -19.73
CA LYS A 83 4.65 -14.01 -18.34
C LYS A 83 4.96 -12.55 -18.02
N GLU A 84 5.60 -11.84 -18.94
CA GLU A 84 5.95 -10.43 -18.77
C GLU A 84 4.72 -9.51 -18.77
N GLU A 85 3.68 -9.85 -19.55
CA GLU A 85 2.42 -9.14 -19.57
C GLU A 85 1.59 -9.40 -18.30
N GLU A 86 1.63 -10.65 -17.79
CA GLU A 86 0.96 -11.01 -16.52
C GLU A 86 1.64 -10.36 -15.31
N GLU A 87 2.98 -10.28 -15.31
CA GLU A 87 3.75 -9.62 -14.28
C GLU A 87 3.55 -8.10 -14.29
N LYS A 88 3.47 -7.49 -15.48
CA LYS A 88 3.12 -6.07 -15.62
C LYS A 88 1.70 -5.76 -15.14
N LYS A 89 0.72 -6.61 -15.47
CA LYS A 89 -0.65 -6.43 -14.98
C LYS A 89 -0.75 -6.55 -13.46
N LYS A 90 -0.04 -7.52 -12.87
CA LYS A 90 0.01 -7.66 -11.40
C LYS A 90 0.66 -6.45 -10.73
N ALA A 91 1.78 -5.96 -11.29
CA ALA A 91 2.48 -4.80 -10.75
C ALA A 91 1.65 -3.50 -10.86
N GLU A 92 0.87 -3.36 -11.93
CA GLU A 92 -0.02 -2.22 -12.13
C GLU A 92 -1.25 -2.27 -11.21
N GLU A 93 -1.82 -3.47 -11.00
CA GLU A 93 -2.92 -3.69 -10.07
C GLU A 93 -2.49 -3.47 -8.60
N GLU A 94 -1.29 -3.92 -8.24
CA GLU A 94 -0.72 -3.69 -6.90
C GLU A 94 -0.43 -2.20 -6.67
N LYS A 95 0.05 -1.50 -7.70
CA LYS A 95 0.29 -0.06 -7.64
C LYS A 95 -1.02 0.74 -7.52
N GLN A 96 -2.05 0.35 -8.25
CA GLN A 96 -3.38 0.99 -8.15
C GLN A 96 -4.00 0.75 -6.78
N LYS A 97 -3.91 -0.48 -6.25
CA LYS A 97 -4.37 -0.79 -4.88
C LYS A 97 -3.63 0.02 -3.82
N ALA A 98 -2.31 0.13 -3.93
CA ALA A 98 -1.51 0.91 -2.99
C ALA A 98 -1.84 2.42 -3.04
N GLU A 99 -2.14 2.95 -4.23
CA GLU A 99 -2.52 4.35 -4.39
C GLU A 99 -3.95 4.61 -3.86
N GLU A 100 -4.87 3.66 -4.05
CA GLU A 100 -6.23 3.72 -3.52
C GLU A 100 -6.24 3.60 -2.00
N GLU A 101 -5.45 2.69 -1.41
CA GLU A 101 -5.26 2.59 0.04
C GLU A 101 -4.61 3.85 0.63
N ALA A 102 -3.65 4.45 -0.06
CA ALA A 102 -3.03 5.70 0.39
C ALA A 102 -4.04 6.85 0.41
N LYS A 103 -4.88 6.98 -0.63
CA LYS A 103 -5.96 7.97 -0.69
C LYS A 103 -7.04 7.71 0.35
N ALA A 104 -7.42 6.44 0.55
CA ALA A 104 -8.40 6.07 1.56
C ALA A 104 -7.90 6.35 2.99
N ASN A 105 -6.60 6.29 3.22
CA ASN A 105 -5.99 6.55 4.53
C ASN A 105 -5.72 8.05 4.78
N GLU A 106 -5.99 8.90 3.81
CA GLU A 106 -5.86 10.35 3.97
C GLU A 106 -6.92 10.90 4.93
N LYS A 107 -6.50 11.83 5.79
CA LYS A 107 -7.41 12.52 6.71
C LYS A 107 -8.28 13.51 5.96
N VAL A 108 -9.56 13.27 5.94
CA VAL A 108 -10.56 14.21 5.39
C VAL A 108 -11.00 15.15 6.51
N PRO A 109 -10.83 16.47 6.37
CA PRO A 109 -11.29 17.43 7.36
C PRO A 109 -12.80 17.29 7.64
N ALA A 110 -13.17 17.39 8.89
CA ALA A 110 -14.55 17.26 9.33
C ALA A 110 -14.95 18.43 10.25
N GLU A 111 -16.23 18.58 10.50
CA GLU A 111 -16.75 19.60 11.39
C GLU A 111 -16.36 19.34 12.84
N LYS A 112 -15.95 20.39 13.55
CA LYS A 112 -15.62 20.35 14.97
C LYS A 112 -16.90 20.44 15.79
N THR A 113 -17.20 19.40 16.53
CA THR A 113 -18.39 19.33 17.40
C THR A 113 -18.06 19.60 18.86
N GLN A 114 -16.78 19.57 19.24
CA GLN A 114 -16.33 19.81 20.60
C GLN A 114 -15.78 21.24 20.75
N PRO A 115 -16.15 21.99 21.81
CA PRO A 115 -15.72 23.38 22.00
C PRO A 115 -14.21 23.58 22.07
N LYS A 116 -13.47 22.57 22.53
CA LYS A 116 -12.01 22.59 22.64
C LYS A 116 -11.29 21.92 21.48
N ALA A 117 -12.00 21.58 20.40
CA ALA A 117 -11.41 20.94 19.26
C ALA A 117 -10.53 21.91 18.45
N THR A 118 -9.28 21.57 18.30
CA THR A 118 -8.33 22.29 17.45
C THR A 118 -8.35 21.75 16.02
N ASP A 119 -8.61 20.45 15.87
CA ASP A 119 -8.69 19.75 14.60
C ASP A 119 -9.78 18.69 14.63
N ALA A 120 -10.39 18.38 13.48
CA ALA A 120 -11.36 17.32 13.31
C ALA A 120 -11.23 16.66 11.96
N TYR A 121 -11.25 15.33 11.93
CA TYR A 121 -11.11 14.56 10.68
C TYR A 121 -11.83 13.21 10.74
N THR A 122 -12.12 12.71 9.55
CA THR A 122 -12.51 11.31 9.30
C THR A 122 -11.52 10.66 8.33
N LYS A 123 -11.52 9.33 8.23
CA LYS A 123 -10.76 8.58 7.22
C LYS A 123 -11.68 7.58 6.53
N PRO A 124 -11.77 7.58 5.18
CA PRO A 124 -12.53 6.57 4.44
C PRO A 124 -12.05 5.14 4.69
N SER A 125 -10.76 4.97 5.04
CA SER A 125 -10.16 3.66 5.34
C SER A 125 -10.63 3.02 6.64
N TRP A 126 -11.27 3.75 7.54
CA TRP A 126 -11.73 3.17 8.80
C TRP A 126 -12.74 2.06 8.55
N LYS A 127 -12.46 0.90 9.11
CA LYS A 127 -13.32 -0.29 9.07
C LYS A 127 -13.77 -0.64 10.49
N PRO A 128 -14.87 -1.37 10.64
CA PRO A 128 -15.22 -1.98 11.92
C PRO A 128 -14.09 -2.89 12.40
N ILE A 129 -13.91 -2.98 13.73
CA ILE A 129 -12.81 -3.74 14.34
C ILE A 129 -13.11 -5.22 14.56
N GLY A 130 -14.29 -5.70 14.15
CA GLY A 130 -14.81 -7.02 14.51
C GLY A 130 -15.53 -7.01 15.86
N THR A 131 -16.35 -8.01 16.11
CA THR A 131 -17.13 -8.13 17.35
C THR A 131 -17.42 -9.57 17.72
N THR A 132 -17.55 -9.82 19.01
CA THR A 132 -18.10 -11.04 19.59
C THR A 132 -19.55 -10.87 20.08
N GLN A 133 -20.14 -9.67 19.94
CA GLN A 133 -21.44 -9.31 20.52
C GLN A 133 -22.65 -9.61 19.61
N GLY A 134 -22.44 -9.83 18.30
CA GLY A 134 -23.51 -10.12 17.33
C GLY A 134 -24.10 -8.83 16.68
N ALA A 135 -25.41 -8.81 16.43
CA ALA A 135 -26.05 -7.75 15.64
C ALA A 135 -26.11 -6.39 16.35
N THR A 136 -26.21 -6.38 17.68
CA THR A 136 -26.34 -5.15 18.47
C THR A 136 -25.34 -5.12 19.61
N PRO A 137 -24.77 -3.94 19.94
CA PRO A 137 -23.83 -3.82 21.06
C PRO A 137 -24.58 -3.86 22.40
N ALA A 138 -23.91 -4.34 23.42
CA ALA A 138 -24.45 -4.39 24.78
C ALA A 138 -24.64 -3.02 25.41
N MET A 139 -23.91 -1.98 24.95
CA MET A 139 -23.96 -0.59 25.45
C MET A 139 -23.82 -0.48 26.98
N THR A 140 -23.03 -1.36 27.58
CA THR A 140 -22.88 -1.42 29.04
C THR A 140 -21.91 -0.37 29.56
N PHE A 141 -20.93 0.04 28.77
CA PHE A 141 -19.85 0.95 29.17
C PHE A 141 -19.11 0.51 30.44
N GLN A 142 -19.25 -0.76 30.80
CA GLN A 142 -18.60 -1.33 31.99
C GLN A 142 -17.15 -1.69 31.66
N GLN A 143 -16.24 -1.15 32.44
CA GLN A 143 -14.80 -1.43 32.28
C GLN A 143 -14.52 -2.94 32.40
N GLY A 144 -13.78 -3.47 31.42
CA GLY A 144 -13.44 -4.89 31.35
C GLY A 144 -14.45 -5.78 30.62
N SER A 145 -15.64 -5.28 30.27
CA SER A 145 -16.59 -6.00 29.42
C SER A 145 -16.07 -6.18 27.98
N ALA A 146 -16.64 -7.12 27.22
CA ALA A 146 -16.34 -7.28 25.79
C ALA A 146 -16.61 -5.98 25.03
N ASP A 147 -17.76 -5.37 25.25
CA ASP A 147 -18.18 -4.09 24.67
C ASP A 147 -17.16 -2.96 24.93
N TRP A 148 -16.72 -2.82 26.20
CA TRP A 148 -15.69 -1.85 26.58
C TRP A 148 -14.36 -2.08 25.86
N ASN A 149 -13.94 -3.34 25.76
CA ASN A 149 -12.69 -3.71 25.12
C ASN A 149 -12.72 -3.47 23.61
N GLU A 150 -13.84 -3.77 22.96
CA GLU A 150 -14.05 -3.46 21.55
C GLU A 150 -14.09 -1.95 21.29
N MET A 151 -14.80 -1.16 22.12
CA MET A 151 -14.76 0.31 22.02
C MET A 151 -13.34 0.88 22.15
N LYS A 152 -12.54 0.37 23.10
CA LYS A 152 -11.13 0.78 23.27
C LYS A 152 -10.31 0.50 22.01
N GLN A 153 -10.48 -0.66 21.40
CA GLN A 153 -9.78 -1.04 20.20
C GLN A 153 -10.16 -0.12 19.02
N ALA A 154 -11.45 0.18 18.85
CA ALA A 154 -11.92 1.11 17.82
C ALA A 154 -11.33 2.51 18.01
N ILE A 155 -11.30 3.01 19.23
CA ILE A 155 -10.71 4.31 19.57
C ILE A 155 -9.20 4.32 19.31
N SER A 156 -8.49 3.28 19.74
CA SER A 156 -7.06 3.07 19.50
C SER A 156 -6.72 3.08 18.01
N SER A 157 -7.49 2.33 17.22
CA SER A 157 -7.35 2.27 15.76
C SER A 157 -7.57 3.64 15.09
N ALA A 158 -8.56 4.42 15.58
CA ALA A 158 -8.90 5.72 15.01
C ALA A 158 -7.76 6.75 15.10
N ILE A 159 -7.02 6.74 16.20
CA ILE A 159 -5.94 7.70 16.49
C ILE A 159 -4.55 7.13 16.30
N GLU A 160 -4.47 5.84 15.90
CA GLU A 160 -3.21 5.11 15.64
C GLU A 160 -2.28 5.08 16.88
N VAL A 161 -2.89 4.97 18.08
CA VAL A 161 -2.18 4.86 19.35
C VAL A 161 -2.50 3.51 20.00
N PRO A 162 -1.51 2.71 20.39
CA PRO A 162 -1.73 1.42 21.04
C PRO A 162 -2.61 1.55 22.30
N VAL A 163 -3.47 0.57 22.55
CA VAL A 163 -4.41 0.57 23.69
C VAL A 163 -3.69 0.77 25.03
N GLU A 164 -2.49 0.23 25.19
CA GLU A 164 -1.67 0.32 26.39
C GLU A 164 -1.13 1.73 26.65
N GLN A 165 -1.06 2.55 25.59
CA GLN A 165 -0.61 3.95 25.66
C GLN A 165 -1.78 4.91 25.87
N LEU A 166 -3.02 4.43 25.89
CA LEU A 166 -4.19 5.27 26.12
C LEU A 166 -4.46 5.50 27.59
N ILE A 167 -4.66 6.76 27.97
CA ILE A 167 -5.36 7.14 29.19
C ILE A 167 -6.83 7.37 28.80
N ILE A 168 -7.72 6.54 29.30
CA ILE A 168 -9.15 6.67 29.04
C ILE A 168 -9.77 7.53 30.14
N HIS A 169 -10.14 8.76 29.79
CA HIS A 169 -10.84 9.64 30.71
C HIS A 169 -12.34 9.27 30.79
N ARG A 170 -12.94 8.94 29.65
CA ARG A 170 -14.33 8.52 29.57
C ARG A 170 -14.61 7.80 28.24
N ILE A 171 -15.41 6.73 28.30
CA ILE A 171 -16.17 6.20 27.18
C ILE A 171 -17.64 6.32 27.58
N GLY A 172 -18.50 6.76 26.68
CA GLY A 172 -19.91 7.01 26.99
C GLY A 172 -20.81 6.93 25.77
N ASN A 173 -22.10 7.01 26.07
CA ASN A 173 -23.16 6.94 25.06
C ASN A 173 -23.20 8.23 24.22
N ASN A 174 -23.31 8.10 22.89
CA ASN A 174 -23.47 9.20 21.96
C ASN A 174 -24.73 9.04 21.07
N GLY A 175 -25.68 8.20 21.51
CA GLY A 175 -26.91 7.92 20.78
C GLY A 175 -27.14 6.41 20.58
N LYS A 176 -28.19 6.07 19.83
CA LYS A 176 -28.52 4.68 19.55
C LYS A 176 -27.37 4.05 18.74
N GLN A 177 -26.76 2.98 19.27
CA GLN A 177 -25.65 2.29 18.64
C GLN A 177 -24.44 3.20 18.33
N LYS A 178 -24.23 4.23 19.14
CA LYS A 178 -23.16 5.22 19.01
C LYS A 178 -22.49 5.45 20.36
N ALA A 179 -21.18 5.58 20.33
CA ALA A 179 -20.40 5.86 21.52
C ALA A 179 -19.33 6.93 21.23
N TYR A 180 -18.76 7.47 22.29
CA TYR A 180 -17.60 8.34 22.20
C TYR A 180 -16.54 7.94 23.21
N GLY A 181 -15.28 8.23 22.89
CA GLY A 181 -14.17 8.16 23.81
C GLY A 181 -13.49 9.51 23.99
N ASN A 182 -13.28 9.93 25.25
CA ASN A 182 -12.38 11.01 25.59
C ASN A 182 -11.11 10.35 26.12
N VAL A 183 -10.03 10.47 25.38
CA VAL A 183 -8.78 9.75 25.65
C VAL A 183 -7.57 10.66 25.49
N GLN A 184 -6.45 10.22 26.07
CA GLN A 184 -5.17 10.92 25.96
C GLN A 184 -4.09 9.91 25.64
N ASP A 185 -3.21 10.25 24.71
CA ASP A 185 -1.98 9.51 24.47
C ASP A 185 -0.95 9.82 25.56
N LYS A 186 -0.49 8.79 26.26
CA LYS A 186 0.50 8.92 27.35
C LYS A 186 1.82 9.50 26.87
N GLN A 187 2.21 9.18 25.63
CA GLN A 187 3.51 9.54 25.09
C GLN A 187 3.54 11.00 24.64
N SER A 188 2.56 11.43 23.85
CA SER A 188 2.51 12.79 23.31
C SER A 188 1.77 13.78 24.20
N GLY A 189 0.99 13.31 25.17
CA GLY A 189 0.10 14.11 25.98
C GLY A 189 -1.13 14.65 25.23
N LYS A 190 -1.29 14.34 23.95
CA LYS A 190 -2.41 14.82 23.12
C LYS A 190 -3.72 14.20 23.58
N ARG A 191 -4.76 15.01 23.61
CA ARG A 191 -6.12 14.59 23.96
C ARG A 191 -6.99 14.49 22.73
N TYR A 192 -7.85 13.47 22.72
CA TYR A 192 -8.73 13.19 21.60
C TYR A 192 -10.15 12.94 22.08
N TYR A 193 -11.10 13.38 21.26
CA TYR A 193 -12.48 12.98 21.34
C TYR A 193 -12.83 12.19 20.09
N VAL A 194 -13.17 10.91 20.26
CA VAL A 194 -13.36 9.96 19.17
C VAL A 194 -14.80 9.49 19.18
N ASN A 195 -15.51 9.65 18.07
CA ASN A 195 -16.83 9.07 17.88
C ASN A 195 -16.71 7.74 17.16
N ILE A 196 -17.48 6.77 17.64
CA ILE A 196 -17.56 5.43 17.06
C ILE A 196 -19.03 5.04 16.90
N ASP A 197 -19.36 4.43 15.76
CA ASP A 197 -20.69 3.93 15.47
C ASP A 197 -20.65 2.41 15.36
N TRP A 198 -21.72 1.76 15.76
CA TRP A 198 -21.85 0.31 15.64
C TRP A 198 -22.25 -0.08 14.23
N VAL A 199 -21.55 -1.04 13.67
CA VAL A 199 -21.91 -1.72 12.42
C VAL A 199 -22.38 -3.13 12.75
N GLU A 200 -23.58 -3.47 12.34
CA GLU A 200 -24.25 -4.73 12.66
C GLU A 200 -23.37 -5.93 12.26
N ASN A 201 -23.13 -6.84 13.21
CA ASN A 201 -22.27 -8.02 13.08
C ASN A 201 -20.78 -7.74 12.76
N GLU A 202 -20.38 -6.48 12.59
CA GLU A 202 -19.00 -6.11 12.27
C GLU A 202 -18.29 -5.38 13.43
N GLY A 203 -19.06 -4.79 14.35
CA GLY A 203 -18.51 -4.14 15.54
C GLY A 203 -18.40 -2.62 15.45
N TRP A 204 -17.62 -2.04 16.36
CA TRP A 204 -17.42 -0.61 16.45
C TRP A 204 -16.53 -0.08 15.33
N LYS A 205 -16.99 0.95 14.63
CA LYS A 205 -16.29 1.65 13.56
C LYS A 205 -16.01 3.10 13.94
N PRO A 206 -14.78 3.60 13.84
CA PRO A 206 -14.50 5.02 13.99
C PRO A 206 -15.21 5.85 12.90
N VAL A 207 -15.74 7.01 13.30
CA VAL A 207 -16.42 7.91 12.36
C VAL A 207 -15.90 9.35 12.42
N LEU A 208 -15.37 9.79 13.56
CA LEU A 208 -14.83 11.14 13.73
C LEU A 208 -13.78 11.15 14.83
N VAL A 209 -12.66 11.78 14.55
CA VAL A 209 -11.63 12.10 15.55
C VAL A 209 -11.47 13.60 15.65
N GLN A 210 -11.47 14.12 16.87
CA GLN A 210 -11.17 15.51 17.15
C GLN A 210 -10.01 15.61 18.13
N THR A 211 -9.01 16.42 17.79
CA THR A 211 -7.90 16.73 18.69
C THR A 211 -8.32 17.86 19.60
N LEU A 212 -8.12 17.71 20.91
CA LEU A 212 -8.49 18.68 21.92
C LEU A 212 -7.27 19.41 22.48
N ASN A 213 -7.49 20.66 22.90
CA ASN A 213 -6.53 21.40 23.72
C ASN A 213 -6.60 20.98 25.19
#